data_591cd94fdc301df1935192a5e27e71ee
#
_entry.id   591cd94fdc301df1935192a5e27e71ee
#
_cell.length_a   1.000
_cell.length_b   1.000
_cell.length_c   1.000
_cell.angle_alpha   90.00
_cell.angle_beta   90.00
_cell.angle_gamma   90.00
#
_symmetry.space_group_name_H-M   'P 1'
#
loop_
_entity.id
_entity.type
_entity.pdbx_description
1 polymer ?
#
loop_
_entity_poly.entity_id
_entity_poly.type
_entity_poly.pdbx_seq_one_letter_code
_entity_poly.pdbx_strand_id
1 'polypeptide(L)'
;MNLLIVDDEYYTVESISNKIRTLRPDFFEIFCAYNLTQALEAFSAHPIDLMICDIEMPGGSGLELLDQIRQAHYETVCIFLTAYAKFEYISRAMNLPSSDYLLKPLDDHALLEALDKACAQCEKQQKDRVNTLHANYWKESELPLAEQFFLDLLNGSISSAPSEVMDEIRYRRLNVELIHQPFCPLLIQTGQKSVFAASDNRTLYEFALKNI
;
A
#
# COMPACT_ATOMS: atom_id res chain seq x y z
N MET A 1 -2.10 -14.61 8.49
CA MET A 1 -3.02 -13.83 7.63
C MET A 1 -4.36 -13.75 8.35
N ASN A 2 -4.97 -12.58 8.42
CA ASN A 2 -6.21 -12.33 9.17
C ASN A 2 -7.40 -12.42 8.23
N LEU A 3 -8.31 -13.35 8.52
CA LEU A 3 -9.51 -13.60 7.75
C LEU A 3 -10.75 -13.24 8.56
N LEU A 4 -11.62 -12.40 8.01
CA LEU A 4 -12.93 -12.11 8.57
C LEU A 4 -14.01 -12.85 7.79
N ILE A 5 -14.88 -13.58 8.49
CA ILE A 5 -16.07 -14.23 7.91
C ILE A 5 -17.30 -13.46 8.41
N VAL A 6 -18.14 -13.00 7.46
CA VAL A 6 -19.34 -12.20 7.75
C VAL A 6 -20.55 -12.86 7.12
N ASP A 7 -21.48 -13.31 7.94
CA ASP A 7 -22.74 -13.92 7.51
C ASP A 7 -23.73 -13.84 8.69
N ASP A 8 -24.99 -13.50 8.49
CA ASP A 8 -25.97 -13.41 9.57
C ASP A 8 -26.38 -14.76 10.13
N GLU A 9 -26.10 -15.85 9.40
CA GLU A 9 -26.36 -17.21 9.85
C GLU A 9 -25.16 -17.78 10.62
N TYR A 10 -25.29 -17.90 11.93
CA TYR A 10 -24.26 -18.46 12.82
C TYR A 10 -23.68 -19.79 12.32
N TYR A 11 -24.54 -20.73 11.91
CA TYR A 11 -24.10 -22.05 11.43
C TYR A 11 -23.32 -21.99 10.12
N THR A 12 -23.63 -21.04 9.28
CA THR A 12 -22.90 -20.79 8.04
C THR A 12 -21.47 -20.32 8.33
N VAL A 13 -21.32 -19.32 9.23
CA VAL A 13 -20.00 -18.83 9.68
C VAL A 13 -19.17 -19.96 10.28
N GLU A 14 -19.76 -20.75 11.17
CA GLU A 14 -19.06 -21.85 11.84
C GLU A 14 -18.66 -22.96 10.85
N SER A 15 -19.54 -23.31 9.91
CA SER A 15 -19.26 -24.29 8.88
C SER A 15 -18.09 -23.85 7.99
N ILE A 16 -18.10 -22.60 7.51
CA ILE A 16 -17.02 -22.03 6.69
C ILE A 16 -15.72 -22.00 7.48
N SER A 17 -15.76 -21.53 8.72
CA SER A 17 -14.58 -21.48 9.60
C SER A 17 -13.94 -22.87 9.78
N ASN A 18 -14.76 -23.89 10.05
CA ASN A 18 -14.29 -25.27 10.23
C ASN A 18 -13.73 -25.87 8.92
N LYS A 19 -14.36 -25.61 7.77
CA LYS A 19 -13.84 -25.99 6.46
C LYS A 19 -12.47 -25.37 6.21
N ILE A 20 -12.32 -24.06 6.44
CA ILE A 20 -11.06 -23.36 6.24
C ILE A 20 -9.96 -23.88 7.15
N ARG A 21 -10.26 -24.10 8.43
CA ARG A 21 -9.29 -24.72 9.37
C ARG A 21 -8.87 -26.11 8.95
N THR A 22 -9.76 -26.88 8.32
CA THR A 22 -9.43 -28.22 7.80
C THR A 22 -8.61 -28.14 6.51
N LEU A 23 -8.95 -27.24 5.59
CA LEU A 23 -8.30 -27.10 4.30
C LEU A 23 -6.92 -26.39 4.40
N ARG A 24 -6.79 -25.47 5.35
CA ARG A 24 -5.61 -24.63 5.56
C ARG A 24 -5.31 -24.50 7.06
N PRO A 25 -4.87 -25.58 7.73
CA PRO A 25 -4.59 -25.56 9.16
C PRO A 25 -3.54 -24.49 9.49
N ASP A 26 -3.78 -23.73 10.54
CA ASP A 26 -2.88 -22.70 11.11
C ASP A 26 -2.46 -21.57 10.14
N PHE A 27 -3.08 -21.48 8.95
CA PHE A 27 -2.75 -20.44 7.97
C PHE A 27 -3.47 -19.12 8.26
N PHE A 28 -4.70 -19.19 8.74
CA PHE A 28 -5.53 -18.01 9.02
C PHE A 28 -5.80 -17.84 10.52
N GLU A 29 -5.70 -16.60 11.01
CA GLU A 29 -6.39 -16.16 12.21
C GLU A 29 -7.79 -15.72 11.79
N ILE A 30 -8.82 -16.44 12.27
CA ILE A 30 -10.20 -16.30 11.79
C ILE A 30 -11.01 -15.49 12.79
N PHE A 31 -11.56 -14.40 12.30
CA PHE A 31 -12.54 -13.54 12.99
C PHE A 31 -13.93 -13.77 12.40
N CYS A 32 -14.95 -13.65 13.20
CA CYS A 32 -16.33 -13.88 12.81
C CYS A 32 -17.20 -12.66 13.15
N ALA A 33 -18.09 -12.28 12.23
CA ALA A 33 -19.08 -11.23 12.43
C ALA A 33 -20.42 -11.68 11.84
N TYR A 34 -21.51 -11.27 12.49
CA TYR A 34 -22.87 -11.70 12.15
C TYR A 34 -23.74 -10.55 11.64
N ASN A 35 -23.17 -9.38 11.47
CA ASN A 35 -23.81 -8.18 10.91
C ASN A 35 -22.72 -7.14 10.54
N LEU A 36 -23.18 -6.06 9.87
CA LEU A 36 -22.31 -4.96 9.45
C LEU A 36 -21.55 -4.31 10.61
N THR A 37 -22.24 -4.07 11.73
CA THR A 37 -21.64 -3.38 12.89
C THR A 37 -20.48 -4.18 13.46
N GLN A 38 -20.66 -5.47 13.69
CA GLN A 38 -19.58 -6.35 14.17
C GLN A 38 -18.44 -6.46 13.16
N ALA A 39 -18.75 -6.49 11.86
CA ALA A 39 -17.72 -6.49 10.84
C ALA A 39 -16.86 -5.21 10.89
N LEU A 40 -17.48 -4.04 11.00
CA LEU A 40 -16.75 -2.77 11.11
C LEU A 40 -15.95 -2.67 12.43
N GLU A 41 -16.48 -3.19 13.52
CA GLU A 41 -15.73 -3.32 14.79
C GLU A 41 -14.50 -4.20 14.62
N ALA A 42 -14.61 -5.33 13.91
CA ALA A 42 -13.48 -6.20 13.62
C ALA A 42 -12.39 -5.49 12.77
N PHE A 43 -12.79 -4.71 11.78
CA PHE A 43 -11.85 -3.89 11.00
C PHE A 43 -11.15 -2.81 11.82
N SER A 44 -11.83 -2.26 12.82
CA SER A 44 -11.24 -1.26 13.71
C SER A 44 -10.26 -1.87 14.71
N ALA A 45 -10.48 -3.13 15.10
CA ALA A 45 -9.67 -3.83 16.10
C ALA A 45 -8.51 -4.63 15.52
N HIS A 46 -8.63 -5.10 14.28
CA HIS A 46 -7.67 -6.02 13.66
C HIS A 46 -7.33 -5.62 12.22
N PRO A 47 -6.08 -5.83 11.77
CA PRO A 47 -5.71 -5.67 10.37
C PRO A 47 -6.25 -6.87 9.55
N ILE A 48 -7.40 -6.71 8.91
CA ILE A 48 -8.04 -7.76 8.12
C ILE A 48 -7.47 -7.78 6.71
N ASP A 49 -6.83 -8.88 6.33
CA ASP A 49 -6.24 -9.08 5.00
C ASP A 49 -7.27 -9.58 3.98
N LEU A 50 -8.12 -10.52 4.41
CA LEU A 50 -9.11 -11.19 3.59
C LEU A 50 -10.47 -11.18 4.29
N MET A 51 -11.55 -10.95 3.54
CA MET A 51 -12.92 -11.04 4.02
C MET A 51 -13.71 -12.01 3.15
N ILE A 52 -14.44 -12.92 3.79
CA ILE A 52 -15.51 -13.72 3.15
C ILE A 52 -16.82 -13.17 3.67
N CYS A 53 -17.69 -12.66 2.80
CA CYS A 53 -18.88 -11.95 3.21
C CYS A 53 -20.11 -12.40 2.43
N ASP A 54 -21.22 -12.69 3.13
CA ASP A 54 -22.51 -12.84 2.48
C ASP A 54 -22.96 -11.51 1.85
N ILE A 55 -23.57 -11.59 0.68
CA ILE A 55 -24.12 -10.39 0.02
C ILE A 55 -25.41 -9.97 0.67
N GLU A 56 -26.31 -10.92 0.99
CA GLU A 56 -27.66 -10.63 1.47
C GLU A 56 -27.75 -10.85 2.99
N MET A 57 -27.60 -9.78 3.77
CA MET A 57 -27.73 -9.83 5.23
C MET A 57 -28.85 -8.88 5.72
N PRO A 58 -29.59 -9.22 6.78
CA PRO A 58 -30.53 -8.31 7.41
C PRO A 58 -29.82 -7.04 7.92
N GLY A 59 -30.38 -5.88 7.56
CA GLY A 59 -29.87 -4.58 8.03
C GLY A 59 -28.70 -4.01 7.24
N GLY A 60 -28.36 -4.62 6.08
CA GLY A 60 -27.38 -4.10 5.11
C GLY A 60 -26.72 -5.21 4.30
N SER A 61 -26.14 -4.87 3.17
CA SER A 61 -25.53 -5.84 2.25
C SER A 61 -24.02 -5.92 2.44
N GLY A 62 -23.44 -7.08 2.09
CA GLY A 62 -21.98 -7.23 2.02
C GLY A 62 -21.31 -6.25 1.05
N LEU A 63 -22.03 -5.80 0.01
CA LEU A 63 -21.54 -4.77 -0.91
C LEU A 63 -21.46 -3.39 -0.23
N GLU A 64 -22.46 -3.04 0.60
CA GLU A 64 -22.39 -1.80 1.40
C GLU A 64 -21.27 -1.84 2.42
N LEU A 65 -21.01 -3.00 3.03
CA LEU A 65 -19.85 -3.19 3.89
C LEU A 65 -18.55 -2.93 3.13
N LEU A 66 -18.41 -3.51 1.93
CA LEU A 66 -17.22 -3.28 1.11
C LEU A 66 -17.05 -1.81 0.74
N ASP A 67 -18.11 -1.11 0.38
CA ASP A 67 -18.05 0.34 0.08
C ASP A 67 -17.56 1.13 1.30
N GLN A 68 -18.05 0.83 2.51
CA GLN A 68 -17.63 1.50 3.75
C GLN A 68 -16.15 1.24 4.08
N ILE A 69 -15.68 0.01 3.98
CA ILE A 69 -14.26 -0.31 4.24
C ILE A 69 -13.33 0.32 3.19
N ARG A 70 -13.77 0.45 1.93
CA ARG A 70 -13.01 1.17 0.89
C ARG A 70 -12.94 2.67 1.15
N GLN A 71 -14.03 3.30 1.59
CA GLN A 71 -14.05 4.71 2.01
C GLN A 71 -13.12 4.96 3.21
N ALA A 72 -12.99 3.98 4.10
CA ALA A 72 -12.06 4.02 5.21
C ALA A 72 -10.62 3.60 4.82
N HIS A 73 -10.32 3.45 3.51
CA HIS A 73 -9.01 3.11 2.96
C HIS A 73 -8.46 1.72 3.34
N TYR A 74 -9.31 0.78 3.72
CA TYR A 74 -8.89 -0.60 3.89
C TYR A 74 -8.76 -1.29 2.52
N GLU A 75 -7.62 -1.95 2.30
CA GLU A 75 -7.31 -2.67 1.04
C GLU A 75 -7.51 -4.18 1.19
N THR A 76 -8.54 -4.58 1.93
CA THR A 76 -8.88 -5.98 2.17
C THR A 76 -9.34 -6.66 0.88
N VAL A 77 -8.86 -7.86 0.58
CA VAL A 77 -9.40 -8.70 -0.49
C VAL A 77 -10.73 -9.29 -0.03
N CYS A 78 -11.74 -9.30 -0.90
CA CYS A 78 -13.07 -9.76 -0.56
C CYS A 78 -13.50 -10.93 -1.44
N ILE A 79 -14.06 -11.98 -0.83
CA ILE A 79 -14.80 -13.07 -1.49
C ILE A 79 -16.24 -12.97 -1.07
N PHE A 80 -17.15 -12.75 -2.02
CA PHE A 80 -18.58 -12.71 -1.71
C PHE A 80 -19.22 -14.09 -1.76
N LEU A 81 -20.12 -14.34 -0.82
CA LEU A 81 -21.00 -15.50 -0.83
C LEU A 81 -22.39 -15.07 -1.29
N THR A 82 -23.05 -15.90 -2.07
CA THR A 82 -24.42 -15.63 -2.49
C THR A 82 -25.21 -16.93 -2.69
N ALA A 83 -26.45 -16.94 -2.27
CA ALA A 83 -27.38 -18.03 -2.52
C ALA A 83 -27.96 -17.97 -3.94
N TYR A 84 -27.90 -16.83 -4.62
CA TYR A 84 -28.49 -16.59 -5.92
C TYR A 84 -27.49 -16.03 -6.90
N ALA A 85 -27.41 -16.62 -8.09
CA ALA A 85 -26.67 -16.08 -9.22
C ALA A 85 -27.38 -14.87 -9.86
N LYS A 86 -27.74 -13.85 -9.05
CA LYS A 86 -28.32 -12.62 -9.61
C LYS A 86 -27.23 -11.86 -10.35
N PHE A 87 -27.41 -11.69 -11.64
CA PHE A 87 -26.48 -11.02 -12.54
C PHE A 87 -26.07 -9.63 -12.05
N GLU A 88 -26.97 -8.92 -11.37
CA GLU A 88 -26.71 -7.59 -10.81
C GLU A 88 -25.63 -7.59 -9.71
N TYR A 89 -25.65 -8.56 -8.80
CA TYR A 89 -24.66 -8.67 -7.73
C TYR A 89 -23.29 -9.12 -8.26
N ILE A 90 -23.31 -10.09 -9.17
CA ILE A 90 -22.09 -10.56 -9.85
C ILE A 90 -21.46 -9.41 -10.64
N SER A 91 -22.25 -8.64 -11.39
CA SER A 91 -21.77 -7.50 -12.17
C SER A 91 -21.20 -6.37 -11.27
N ARG A 92 -21.80 -6.10 -10.12
CA ARG A 92 -21.27 -5.11 -9.16
C ARG A 92 -20.00 -5.62 -8.48
N ALA A 93 -19.97 -6.88 -8.04
CA ALA A 93 -18.79 -7.48 -7.41
C ALA A 93 -17.60 -7.55 -8.38
N MET A 94 -17.82 -7.94 -9.64
CA MET A 94 -16.77 -8.01 -10.67
C MET A 94 -16.19 -6.63 -11.08
N ASN A 95 -16.96 -5.56 -10.89
CA ASN A 95 -16.48 -4.19 -11.14
C ASN A 95 -15.70 -3.60 -9.95
N LEU A 96 -15.69 -4.28 -8.80
CA LEU A 96 -14.93 -3.86 -7.63
C LEU A 96 -13.54 -4.51 -7.69
N PRO A 97 -12.46 -3.73 -7.63
CA PRO A 97 -11.12 -4.28 -7.61
C PRO A 97 -10.93 -5.18 -6.39
N SER A 98 -10.32 -6.34 -6.58
CA SER A 98 -9.99 -7.28 -5.51
C SER A 98 -11.17 -8.10 -4.95
N SER A 99 -12.15 -8.47 -5.76
CA SER A 99 -13.29 -9.27 -5.30
C SER A 99 -13.51 -10.50 -6.18
N ASP A 100 -13.81 -11.60 -5.55
CA ASP A 100 -14.29 -12.85 -6.20
C ASP A 100 -15.65 -13.23 -5.59
N TYR A 101 -16.34 -14.21 -6.13
CA TYR A 101 -17.61 -14.66 -5.59
C TYR A 101 -17.74 -16.18 -5.59
N LEU A 102 -18.48 -16.71 -4.63
CA LEU A 102 -18.79 -18.13 -4.49
C LEU A 102 -20.29 -18.32 -4.28
N LEU A 103 -20.83 -19.36 -4.92
CA LEU A 103 -22.23 -19.74 -4.75
C LEU A 103 -22.40 -20.67 -3.54
N LYS A 104 -23.45 -20.43 -2.75
CA LYS A 104 -23.91 -21.38 -1.73
C LYS A 104 -24.75 -22.49 -2.42
N PRO A 105 -24.61 -23.78 -2.07
CA PRO A 105 -23.75 -24.34 -1.02
C PRO A 105 -22.28 -24.37 -1.45
N LEU A 106 -21.37 -24.07 -0.50
CA LEU A 106 -19.94 -24.00 -0.76
C LEU A 106 -19.34 -25.39 -1.03
N ASP A 107 -18.79 -25.55 -2.24
CA ASP A 107 -17.93 -26.67 -2.59
C ASP A 107 -16.52 -26.44 -2.05
N ASP A 108 -15.89 -27.48 -1.49
CA ASP A 108 -14.57 -27.37 -0.87
C ASP A 108 -13.47 -27.02 -1.87
N HIS A 109 -13.59 -27.52 -3.11
CA HIS A 109 -12.64 -27.21 -4.18
C HIS A 109 -12.75 -25.75 -4.61
N ALA A 110 -13.98 -25.27 -4.84
CA ALA A 110 -14.23 -23.87 -5.20
C ALA A 110 -13.78 -22.90 -4.10
N LEU A 111 -14.02 -23.25 -2.83
CA LEU A 111 -13.56 -22.46 -1.69
C LEU A 111 -12.02 -22.40 -1.65
N LEU A 112 -11.35 -23.53 -1.83
CA LEU A 112 -9.89 -23.59 -1.80
C LEU A 112 -9.28 -22.76 -2.95
N GLU A 113 -9.83 -22.88 -4.15
CA GLU A 113 -9.38 -22.13 -5.32
C GLU A 113 -9.54 -20.60 -5.12
N ALA A 114 -10.69 -20.17 -4.58
CA ALA A 114 -10.92 -18.76 -4.26
C ALA A 114 -9.98 -18.24 -3.17
N LEU A 115 -9.73 -19.04 -2.13
CA LEU A 115 -8.76 -18.69 -1.09
C LEU A 115 -7.35 -18.56 -1.66
N ASP A 116 -6.91 -19.46 -2.54
CA ASP A 116 -5.58 -19.40 -3.14
C ASP A 116 -5.40 -18.15 -4.01
N LYS A 117 -6.40 -17.81 -4.82
CA LYS A 117 -6.41 -16.54 -5.59
C LYS A 117 -6.36 -15.31 -4.69
N ALA A 118 -7.19 -15.30 -3.64
CA ALA A 118 -7.25 -14.18 -2.71
C ALA A 118 -5.93 -14.01 -1.94
N CYS A 119 -5.31 -15.10 -1.48
CA CYS A 119 -4.00 -15.06 -0.81
C CYS A 119 -2.91 -14.50 -1.73
N ALA A 120 -2.85 -14.98 -2.99
CA ALA A 120 -1.90 -14.46 -3.97
C ALA A 120 -2.09 -12.96 -4.23
N GLN A 121 -3.33 -12.48 -4.21
CA GLN A 121 -3.67 -11.08 -4.36
C GLN A 121 -3.26 -10.25 -3.15
N CYS A 122 -3.50 -10.73 -1.92
CA CYS A 122 -3.02 -10.09 -0.68
C CYS A 122 -1.49 -9.96 -0.69
N GLU A 123 -0.77 -11.02 -1.06
CA GLU A 123 0.70 -10.99 -1.16
C GLU A 123 1.20 -9.98 -2.20
N LYS A 124 0.52 -9.88 -3.34
CA LYS A 124 0.86 -8.90 -4.38
C LYS A 124 0.65 -7.48 -3.85
N GLN A 125 -0.51 -7.18 -3.25
CA GLN A 125 -0.80 -5.86 -2.68
C GLN A 125 0.24 -5.48 -1.62
N GLN A 126 0.64 -6.42 -0.77
CA GLN A 126 1.65 -6.19 0.26
C GLN A 126 3.04 -5.88 -0.34
N LYS A 127 3.44 -6.60 -1.40
CA LYS A 127 4.68 -6.32 -2.13
C LYS A 127 4.64 -4.95 -2.82
N ASP A 128 3.52 -4.60 -3.44
CA ASP A 128 3.35 -3.31 -4.13
C ASP A 128 3.38 -2.14 -3.12
N ARG A 129 2.79 -2.30 -1.93
CA ARG A 129 2.92 -1.34 -0.81
C ARG A 129 4.36 -1.14 -0.37
N VAL A 130 5.08 -2.22 -0.12
CA VAL A 130 6.49 -2.16 0.27
C VAL A 130 7.32 -1.48 -0.82
N ASN A 131 7.12 -1.83 -2.08
CA ASN A 131 7.82 -1.21 -3.21
C ASN A 131 7.52 0.29 -3.33
N THR A 132 6.25 0.68 -3.13
CA THR A 132 5.84 2.10 -3.16
C THR A 132 6.45 2.88 -2.00
N LEU A 133 6.47 2.32 -0.79
CA LEU A 133 7.12 2.92 0.37
C LEU A 133 8.63 3.06 0.14
N HIS A 134 9.29 2.05 -0.40
CA HIS A 134 10.70 2.12 -0.79
C HIS A 134 10.95 3.19 -1.86
N ALA A 135 10.13 3.23 -2.90
CA ALA A 135 10.25 4.24 -3.96
C ALA A 135 10.06 5.68 -3.43
N ASN A 136 9.11 5.89 -2.53
CA ASN A 136 8.89 7.19 -1.89
C ASN A 136 10.05 7.56 -0.95
N TYR A 137 10.52 6.60 -0.15
CA TYR A 137 11.69 6.81 0.71
C TYR A 137 12.94 7.19 -0.10
N TRP A 138 13.18 6.52 -1.23
CA TRP A 138 14.30 6.86 -2.13
C TRP A 138 14.12 8.25 -2.74
N LYS A 139 12.92 8.61 -3.22
CA LYS A 139 12.65 9.96 -3.75
C LYS A 139 12.86 11.06 -2.71
N GLU A 140 12.43 10.84 -1.47
CA GLU A 140 12.63 11.82 -0.38
C GLU A 140 14.09 11.90 0.07
N SER A 141 14.88 10.82 -0.06
CA SER A 141 16.30 10.77 0.31
C SER A 141 17.23 11.19 -0.82
N GLU A 142 16.79 11.08 -2.07
CA GLU A 142 17.62 11.35 -3.25
C GLU A 142 17.99 12.83 -3.39
N LEU A 143 17.03 13.74 -3.12
CA LEU A 143 17.25 15.18 -3.14
C LEU A 143 18.31 15.64 -2.13
N PRO A 144 18.25 15.30 -0.84
CA PRO A 144 19.28 15.65 0.13
C PRO A 144 20.65 15.06 -0.19
N LEU A 145 20.71 13.84 -0.71
CA LEU A 145 21.98 13.21 -1.10
C LEU A 145 22.61 13.87 -2.34
N ALA A 146 21.79 14.24 -3.32
CA ALA A 146 22.24 14.99 -4.49
C ALA A 146 22.71 16.41 -4.11
N GLU A 147 21.96 17.09 -3.23
CA GLU A 147 22.35 18.41 -2.70
C GLU A 147 23.72 18.35 -2.00
N GLN A 148 23.92 17.39 -1.12
CA GLN A 148 25.20 17.22 -0.42
C GLN A 148 26.33 16.88 -1.40
N PHE A 149 26.07 16.07 -2.43
CA PHE A 149 27.04 15.76 -3.47
C PHE A 149 27.48 17.03 -4.23
N PHE A 150 26.53 17.88 -4.64
CA PHE A 150 26.86 19.13 -5.32
C PHE A 150 27.61 20.12 -4.42
N LEU A 151 27.25 20.20 -3.14
CA LEU A 151 27.98 21.01 -2.16
C LEU A 151 29.44 20.52 -1.99
N ASP A 152 29.64 19.22 -1.88
CA ASP A 152 30.98 18.63 -1.74
C ASP A 152 31.83 18.86 -3.01
N LEU A 153 31.21 18.82 -4.19
CA LEU A 153 31.87 19.13 -5.47
C LEU A 153 32.25 20.63 -5.54
N LEU A 154 31.33 21.52 -5.18
CA LEU A 154 31.54 22.97 -5.18
C LEU A 154 32.60 23.41 -4.17
N ASN A 155 32.64 22.76 -2.99
CA ASN A 155 33.62 23.04 -1.95
C ASN A 155 34.99 22.38 -2.20
N GLY A 156 35.15 21.62 -3.29
CA GLY A 156 36.39 20.91 -3.63
C GLY A 156 36.67 19.70 -2.71
N SER A 157 35.68 19.23 -1.96
CA SER A 157 35.79 18.03 -1.12
C SER A 157 35.81 16.76 -1.99
N ILE A 158 35.23 16.85 -3.19
CA ILE A 158 35.27 15.83 -4.23
C ILE A 158 36.04 16.44 -5.40
N SER A 159 36.93 15.65 -6.02
CA SER A 159 37.65 16.05 -7.22
C SER A 159 36.69 16.24 -8.39
N SER A 160 36.92 17.28 -9.19
CA SER A 160 36.15 17.53 -10.42
C SER A 160 36.57 16.64 -11.61
N ALA A 161 37.50 15.69 -11.41
CA ALA A 161 37.86 14.74 -12.44
C ALA A 161 36.67 13.82 -12.82
N PRO A 162 36.32 13.69 -14.11
CA PRO A 162 35.12 12.97 -14.52
C PRO A 162 35.02 11.52 -13.99
N SER A 163 36.15 10.82 -13.89
CA SER A 163 36.20 9.45 -13.35
C SER A 163 35.85 9.39 -11.88
N GLU A 164 36.42 10.29 -11.06
CA GLU A 164 36.19 10.35 -9.62
C GLU A 164 34.73 10.81 -9.30
N VAL A 165 34.21 11.74 -10.08
CA VAL A 165 32.81 12.17 -10.00
C VAL A 165 31.89 11.00 -10.27
N MET A 166 32.14 10.19 -11.32
CA MET A 166 31.30 9.02 -11.63
C MET A 166 31.39 7.92 -10.56
N ASP A 167 32.56 7.74 -9.97
CA ASP A 167 32.72 6.76 -8.88
C ASP A 167 31.99 7.20 -7.62
N GLU A 168 32.01 8.49 -7.29
CA GLU A 168 31.26 9.05 -6.16
C GLU A 168 29.74 9.00 -6.37
N ILE A 169 29.25 9.25 -7.59
CA ILE A 169 27.86 9.08 -7.99
C ILE A 169 27.40 7.64 -7.75
N ARG A 170 28.22 6.66 -8.19
CA ARG A 170 27.93 5.24 -7.98
C ARG A 170 27.96 4.86 -6.50
N TYR A 171 28.93 5.35 -5.76
CA TYR A 171 29.06 5.10 -4.33
C TYR A 171 27.86 5.62 -3.54
N ARG A 172 27.41 6.83 -3.84
CA ARG A 172 26.22 7.46 -3.20
C ARG A 172 24.90 6.96 -3.79
N ARG A 173 24.93 6.13 -4.83
CA ARG A 173 23.76 5.61 -5.56
C ARG A 173 22.84 6.71 -6.08
N LEU A 174 23.39 7.82 -6.53
CA LEU A 174 22.64 8.92 -7.09
C LEU A 174 22.08 8.58 -8.47
N ASN A 175 20.91 9.12 -8.79
CA ASN A 175 20.32 8.94 -10.12
C ASN A 175 21.12 9.73 -11.16
N VAL A 176 21.68 9.02 -12.14
CA VAL A 176 22.51 9.60 -13.21
C VAL A 176 21.71 10.59 -14.07
N GLU A 177 20.39 10.42 -14.20
CA GLU A 177 19.54 11.33 -14.98
C GLU A 177 19.46 12.73 -14.37
N LEU A 178 19.48 12.85 -13.03
CA LEU A 178 19.53 14.14 -12.33
C LEU A 178 20.82 14.92 -12.60
N ILE A 179 21.90 14.24 -12.92
CA ILE A 179 23.23 14.80 -13.08
C ILE A 179 23.53 15.17 -14.54
N HIS A 180 22.84 14.53 -15.48
CA HIS A 180 22.96 14.85 -16.91
C HIS A 180 22.10 16.05 -17.35
N GLN A 181 21.25 16.59 -16.46
CA GLN A 181 20.53 17.82 -16.76
C GLN A 181 21.49 19.02 -16.63
N PRO A 182 21.50 19.94 -17.59
CA PRO A 182 22.28 21.16 -17.45
C PRO A 182 21.72 21.99 -16.28
N PHE A 183 22.55 22.20 -15.26
CA PHE A 183 22.21 23.09 -14.17
C PHE A 183 23.06 24.36 -14.23
N CYS A 184 22.46 25.47 -13.86
CA CYS A 184 23.15 26.76 -13.78
C CYS A 184 23.30 27.11 -12.28
N PRO A 185 24.50 27.04 -11.71
CA PRO A 185 24.70 27.46 -10.32
C PRO A 185 24.53 28.97 -10.23
N LEU A 186 23.58 29.43 -9.39
CA LEU A 186 23.38 30.83 -9.09
C LEU A 186 24.11 31.18 -7.80
N LEU A 187 25.20 31.94 -7.88
CA LEU A 187 25.91 32.44 -6.72
C LEU A 187 25.36 33.85 -6.35
N ILE A 188 24.66 33.96 -5.24
CA ILE A 188 24.18 35.25 -4.72
C ILE A 188 25.14 35.70 -3.61
N GLN A 189 25.97 36.72 -3.89
CA GLN A 189 26.81 37.35 -2.89
C GLN A 189 26.13 38.62 -2.39
N THR A 190 25.69 38.61 -1.12
CA THR A 190 25.16 39.82 -0.47
C THR A 190 26.33 40.65 0.08
N GLY A 191 26.41 41.90 -0.36
CA GLY A 191 27.54 42.82 -0.04
C GLY A 191 27.60 43.35 1.41
N GLN A 192 26.79 42.85 2.32
CA GLN A 192 26.90 43.18 3.75
C GLN A 192 27.52 42.03 4.52
N LYS A 193 28.53 42.33 5.32
CA LYS A 193 29.07 41.46 6.36
C LYS A 193 27.99 41.21 7.42
N SER A 194 26.98 40.44 7.09
CA SER A 194 26.00 40.02 8.07
C SER A 194 26.44 38.70 8.69
N VAL A 195 26.38 38.66 9.98
CA VAL A 195 26.58 37.49 10.81
C VAL A 195 25.39 36.52 10.55
N PHE A 196 25.42 35.77 9.46
CA PHE A 196 24.49 34.65 9.27
C PHE A 196 25.10 33.41 9.96
N ALA A 197 24.40 32.88 10.93
CA ALA A 197 24.71 31.59 11.52
C ALA A 197 24.55 30.49 10.42
N ALA A 198 25.29 29.41 10.54
CA ALA A 198 25.31 28.31 9.55
C ALA A 198 23.91 27.69 9.24
N SER A 199 22.89 27.95 10.10
CA SER A 199 21.49 27.58 9.89
C SER A 199 20.79 28.40 8.79
N ASP A 200 21.23 29.63 8.53
CA ASP A 200 20.54 30.51 7.58
C ASP A 200 20.91 30.23 6.13
N ASN A 201 22.09 29.66 5.91
CA ASN A 201 22.53 29.26 4.57
C ASN A 201 21.63 28.15 3.97
N ARG A 202 21.14 27.24 4.81
CA ARG A 202 20.27 26.15 4.37
C ARG A 202 18.97 26.64 3.76
N THR A 203 18.35 27.68 4.34
CA THR A 203 17.10 28.27 3.84
C THR A 203 17.26 28.97 2.49
N LEU A 204 18.41 29.60 2.26
CA LEU A 204 18.74 30.24 0.97
C LEU A 204 18.97 29.21 -0.15
N TYR A 205 19.63 28.10 0.16
CA TYR A 205 19.81 26.99 -0.81
C TYR A 205 18.50 26.30 -1.13
N GLU A 206 17.64 26.03 -0.14
CA GLU A 206 16.30 25.46 -0.36
C GLU A 206 15.42 26.39 -1.21
N PHE A 207 15.54 27.69 -1.06
CA PHE A 207 14.80 28.65 -1.89
C PHE A 207 15.32 28.68 -3.33
N ALA A 208 16.62 28.62 -3.56
CA ALA A 208 17.21 28.62 -4.90
C ALA A 208 16.88 27.32 -5.66
N LEU A 209 16.90 26.16 -5.00
CA LEU A 209 16.58 24.88 -5.62
C LEU A 209 15.09 24.66 -5.92
N LYS A 210 14.18 25.33 -5.18
CA LYS A 210 12.72 25.25 -5.41
C LYS A 210 12.20 26.15 -6.52
N ASN A 211 13.01 27.09 -7.00
CA ASN A 211 12.57 28.11 -7.98
C ASN A 211 13.35 28.07 -9.30
N ILE A 212 14.13 27.00 -9.54
CA ILE A 212 14.72 26.63 -10.82
C ILE A 212 13.95 25.43 -11.41
#